data_3e5f38828ffe74d12a4808d3f6cfe44c
#
_entry.id   3e5f38828ffe74d12a4808d3f6cfe44c
#
_cell.length_a   1.000
_cell.length_b   1.000
_cell.length_c   1.000
_cell.angle_alpha   90.00
_cell.angle_beta   90.00
_cell.angle_gamma   90.00
#
_symmetry.space_group_name_H-M   'P 1'
#
loop_
_entity.id
_entity.type
_entity.pdbx_description
1 polymer ?
#
loop_
_entity_poly.entity_id
_entity_poly.type
_entity_poly.pdbx_seq_one_letter_code
_entity_poly.pdbx_strand_id
1 'polypeptide(L)'
;MRKTVNIVISGAATVLLGLGVLLNAPAAQAGGQAPDAKTCNDKDNPPKDAVTQGGCVVIDRAKGNCMGCHQIPGTTSGDIATKFENMAARWPDKAKLREQIWDASKANPNTVMPPFGRHQILSADEIDKVVEFVLSL
;
A
#
# COMPACT_ATOMS: atom_id res chain seq x y z
N MET A 1 15.13 -80.95 17.56
CA MET A 1 15.98 -80.02 16.74
C MET A 1 15.13 -78.99 16.15
N ARG A 2 15.11 -77.78 16.72
CA ARG A 2 14.32 -76.64 16.24
C ARG A 2 15.30 -75.65 15.56
N LYS A 3 15.13 -75.45 14.27
CA LYS A 3 15.90 -74.45 13.50
C LYS A 3 15.20 -73.08 13.64
N THR A 4 15.89 -72.17 14.26
CA THR A 4 15.48 -70.74 14.30
C THR A 4 15.85 -70.03 12.99
N VAL A 5 14.86 -69.50 12.34
CA VAL A 5 15.05 -68.65 11.13
C VAL A 5 15.14 -67.21 11.59
N ASN A 6 16.30 -66.56 11.35
CA ASN A 6 16.49 -65.13 11.58
C ASN A 6 16.04 -64.41 10.35
N ILE A 7 14.98 -63.62 10.48
CA ILE A 7 14.54 -62.70 9.45
C ILE A 7 15.22 -61.33 9.71
N VAL A 8 16.13 -60.92 8.79
CA VAL A 8 16.73 -59.59 8.78
C VAL A 8 15.82 -58.71 7.97
N ILE A 9 15.16 -57.79 8.64
CA ILE A 9 14.37 -56.71 7.95
C ILE A 9 15.28 -55.54 7.70
N SER A 10 15.74 -55.39 6.46
CA SER A 10 16.43 -54.18 6.00
C SER A 10 15.40 -53.06 5.79
N GLY A 11 15.34 -52.17 6.74
CA GLY A 11 14.56 -50.94 6.60
C GLY A 11 15.30 -49.90 5.72
N ALA A 12 14.87 -49.72 4.50
CA ALA A 12 15.30 -48.59 3.66
C ALA A 12 14.60 -47.32 4.11
N ALA A 13 15.32 -46.48 4.83
CA ALA A 13 14.82 -45.14 5.19
C ALA A 13 14.90 -44.24 3.95
N THR A 14 13.76 -43.99 3.32
CA THR A 14 13.64 -43.02 2.24
C THR A 14 13.57 -41.61 2.84
N VAL A 15 14.68 -40.90 2.83
CA VAL A 15 14.72 -39.46 3.18
C VAL A 15 14.16 -38.68 2.01
N LEU A 16 12.91 -38.24 2.13
CA LEU A 16 12.31 -37.26 1.24
C LEU A 16 12.85 -35.86 1.60
N LEU A 17 13.86 -35.41 0.89
CA LEU A 17 14.30 -34.03 0.89
C LEU A 17 13.22 -33.19 0.20
N GLY A 18 12.30 -32.65 0.98
CA GLY A 18 11.34 -31.64 0.53
C GLY A 18 12.08 -30.36 0.17
N LEU A 19 12.25 -30.10 -1.12
CA LEU A 19 12.69 -28.80 -1.64
C LEU A 19 11.57 -27.80 -1.34
N GLY A 20 11.63 -27.13 -0.20
CA GLY A 20 10.79 -26.00 0.14
C GLY A 20 11.14 -24.84 -0.79
N VAL A 21 10.38 -24.66 -1.86
CA VAL A 21 10.40 -23.41 -2.63
C VAL A 21 9.85 -22.34 -1.71
N LEU A 22 10.75 -21.56 -1.09
CA LEU A 22 10.40 -20.32 -0.43
C LEU A 22 9.88 -19.38 -1.52
N LEU A 23 8.56 -19.35 -1.70
CA LEU A 23 7.89 -18.29 -2.44
C LEU A 23 8.16 -17.02 -1.65
N ASN A 24 9.19 -16.26 -2.06
CA ASN A 24 9.32 -14.87 -1.68
C ASN A 24 8.13 -14.13 -2.30
N ALA A 25 6.97 -14.17 -1.65
CA ALA A 25 5.95 -13.17 -1.88
C ALA A 25 6.62 -11.83 -1.55
N PRO A 26 6.61 -10.84 -2.46
CA PRO A 26 7.03 -9.51 -2.10
C PRO A 26 6.20 -9.13 -0.88
N ALA A 27 6.86 -8.84 0.23
CA ALA A 27 6.20 -8.30 1.40
C ALA A 27 5.47 -7.06 0.91
N ALA A 28 4.14 -7.12 0.87
CA ALA A 28 3.33 -5.93 0.76
C ALA A 28 3.85 -5.02 1.87
N GLN A 29 4.47 -3.91 1.51
CA GLN A 29 4.92 -2.97 2.50
C GLN A 29 3.66 -2.56 3.26
N ALA A 30 3.56 -3.09 4.47
CA ALA A 30 2.52 -2.70 5.40
C ALA A 30 2.58 -1.18 5.48
N GLY A 31 1.48 -0.51 5.15
CA GLY A 31 1.38 0.93 5.13
C GLY A 31 1.89 1.53 6.42
N GLY A 32 2.34 2.72 6.35
CA GLY A 32 2.87 3.47 7.48
C GLY A 32 3.68 4.67 7.04
N GLN A 33 4.10 4.74 5.79
CA GLN A 33 4.84 5.90 5.26
C GLN A 33 4.72 6.04 3.74
N ALA A 34 4.95 7.24 3.25
CA ALA A 34 5.01 7.51 1.83
C ALA A 34 6.21 6.80 1.18
N PRO A 35 6.07 6.33 -0.07
CA PRO A 35 7.19 5.82 -0.84
C PRO A 35 8.22 6.93 -1.09
N ASP A 36 9.46 6.57 -1.31
CA ASP A 36 10.48 7.52 -1.70
C ASP A 36 10.40 7.86 -3.21
N ALA A 37 11.03 8.97 -3.58
CA ALA A 37 11.03 9.43 -4.97
C ALA A 37 11.75 8.46 -5.91
N LYS A 38 12.71 7.67 -5.44
CA LYS A 38 13.41 6.67 -6.25
C LYS A 38 12.45 5.55 -6.65
N THR A 39 11.69 5.03 -5.70
CA THR A 39 10.65 4.02 -5.94
C THR A 39 9.62 4.53 -6.95
N CYS A 40 9.16 5.78 -6.82
CA CYS A 40 8.15 6.34 -7.71
C CYS A 40 8.66 6.63 -9.13
N ASN A 41 9.97 6.85 -9.31
CA ASN A 41 10.58 7.17 -10.59
C ASN A 41 11.32 5.99 -11.23
N ASP A 42 11.25 4.80 -10.66
CA ASP A 42 11.89 3.61 -11.19
C ASP A 42 11.16 3.15 -12.47
N LYS A 43 11.75 3.45 -13.62
CA LYS A 43 11.20 3.09 -14.94
C LYS A 43 11.40 1.61 -15.28
N ASP A 44 12.42 0.99 -14.70
CA ASP A 44 12.75 -0.40 -14.98
C ASP A 44 11.88 -1.34 -14.15
N ASN A 45 11.47 -0.89 -12.95
CA ASN A 45 10.62 -1.65 -12.05
C ASN A 45 9.56 -0.75 -11.37
N PRO A 46 8.59 -0.22 -12.13
CA PRO A 46 7.57 0.68 -11.57
C PRO A 46 6.70 -0.03 -10.53
N PRO A 47 6.20 0.69 -9.51
CA PRO A 47 5.27 0.14 -8.53
C PRO A 47 4.06 -0.52 -9.17
N LYS A 48 3.68 -1.71 -8.70
CA LYS A 48 2.56 -2.49 -9.25
C LYS A 48 1.34 -2.51 -8.34
N ASP A 49 1.52 -2.30 -7.04
CA ASP A 49 0.43 -2.28 -6.08
C ASP A 49 -0.20 -0.89 -5.97
N ALA A 50 -1.50 -0.87 -5.68
CA ALA A 50 -2.29 0.35 -5.63
C ALA A 50 -1.85 1.30 -4.52
N VAL A 51 -1.39 0.77 -3.38
CA VAL A 51 -0.96 1.58 -2.22
C VAL A 51 0.29 2.38 -2.58
N THR A 52 1.33 1.72 -3.12
CA THR A 52 2.55 2.41 -3.52
C THR A 52 2.30 3.39 -4.66
N GLN A 53 1.49 3.01 -5.67
CA GLN A 53 1.10 3.92 -6.75
C GLN A 53 0.35 5.16 -6.22
N GLY A 54 -0.59 4.97 -5.29
CA GLY A 54 -1.30 6.05 -4.64
C GLY A 54 -0.38 6.96 -3.83
N GLY A 55 0.56 6.38 -3.09
CA GLY A 55 1.58 7.12 -2.38
C GLY A 55 2.45 7.98 -3.30
N CYS A 56 2.80 7.45 -4.47
CA CYS A 56 3.53 8.20 -5.49
C CYS A 56 2.73 9.41 -6.01
N VAL A 57 1.43 9.25 -6.25
CA VAL A 57 0.56 10.38 -6.63
C VAL A 57 0.49 11.43 -5.52
N VAL A 58 0.41 10.99 -4.26
CA VAL A 58 0.34 11.86 -3.07
C VAL A 58 1.56 12.75 -2.92
N ILE A 59 2.77 12.24 -3.20
CA ILE A 59 4.02 13.00 -3.08
C ILE A 59 4.40 13.74 -4.37
N ASP A 60 3.77 13.44 -5.49
CA ASP A 60 4.05 14.12 -6.77
C ASP A 60 3.56 15.58 -6.73
N ARG A 61 4.52 16.51 -6.79
CA ARG A 61 4.25 17.95 -6.73
C ARG A 61 3.49 18.48 -7.95
N ALA A 62 3.54 17.78 -9.08
CA ALA A 62 2.82 18.14 -10.29
C ALA A 62 1.40 17.55 -10.34
N LYS A 63 1.06 16.64 -9.39
CA LYS A 63 -0.24 15.96 -9.32
C LYS A 63 -0.95 16.21 -7.99
N GLY A 64 -0.90 15.23 -7.08
CA GLY A 64 -1.60 15.30 -5.80
C GLY A 64 -1.04 16.37 -4.88
N ASN A 65 0.29 16.38 -4.72
CA ASN A 65 1.00 17.28 -3.82
C ASN A 65 0.37 17.41 -2.42
N CYS A 66 -0.21 16.32 -1.93
CA CYS A 66 -0.93 16.30 -0.65
C CYS A 66 -0.01 16.66 0.52
N MET A 67 1.28 16.29 0.39
CA MET A 67 2.33 16.65 1.35
C MET A 67 2.55 18.17 1.47
N GLY A 68 2.08 18.97 0.55
CA GLY A 68 2.15 20.43 0.65
C GLY A 68 1.34 20.99 1.82
N CYS A 69 0.28 20.28 2.24
CA CYS A 69 -0.63 20.71 3.31
C CYS A 69 -0.72 19.69 4.45
N HIS A 70 -0.75 18.39 4.14
CA HIS A 70 -0.95 17.31 5.10
C HIS A 70 0.37 16.78 5.63
N GLN A 71 0.45 16.54 6.94
CA GLN A 71 1.53 15.77 7.53
C GLN A 71 1.40 14.30 7.13
N ILE A 72 2.40 13.79 6.40
CA ILE A 72 2.41 12.42 5.86
C ILE A 72 3.69 11.72 6.36
N PRO A 73 3.57 10.57 7.03
CA PRO A 73 4.74 9.82 7.48
C PRO A 73 5.71 9.51 6.33
N GLY A 74 7.00 9.64 6.57
CA GLY A 74 8.04 9.40 5.56
C GLY A 74 8.33 10.59 4.63
N THR A 75 7.67 11.75 4.81
CA THR A 75 7.92 12.95 4.01
C THR A 75 8.24 14.17 4.86
N THR A 76 8.92 15.14 4.25
CA THR A 76 8.92 16.53 4.75
C THR A 76 7.67 17.19 4.21
N SER A 77 6.70 17.43 5.07
CA SER A 77 5.37 17.89 4.67
C SER A 77 4.90 19.10 5.47
N GLY A 78 3.91 19.81 4.91
CA GLY A 78 3.21 20.88 5.60
C GLY A 78 2.36 20.37 6.78
N ASP A 79 1.87 21.29 7.60
CA ASP A 79 1.11 21.01 8.82
C ASP A 79 -0.18 21.83 8.92
N ILE A 80 -0.60 22.44 7.81
CA ILE A 80 -1.80 23.31 7.75
C ILE A 80 -3.10 22.53 7.59
N ALA A 81 -3.01 21.22 7.31
CA ALA A 81 -4.16 20.33 7.16
C ALA A 81 -4.03 19.08 8.04
N THR A 82 -5.05 18.26 8.04
CA THR A 82 -5.12 17.04 8.86
C THR A 82 -3.92 16.14 8.65
N LYS A 83 -3.30 15.68 9.74
CA LYS A 83 -2.26 14.66 9.72
C LYS A 83 -2.84 13.32 9.26
N PHE A 84 -2.10 12.60 8.43
CA PHE A 84 -2.43 11.24 8.01
C PHE A 84 -1.90 10.23 9.02
N GLU A 85 -2.77 9.84 9.92
CA GLU A 85 -2.53 8.81 10.93
C GLU A 85 -3.85 8.13 11.30
N ASN A 86 -3.82 6.84 11.51
CA ASN A 86 -5.00 6.03 11.85
C ASN A 86 -6.16 6.26 10.86
N MET A 87 -5.85 6.40 9.59
CA MET A 87 -6.81 6.85 8.59
C MET A 87 -7.94 5.84 8.38
N ALA A 88 -7.66 4.54 8.44
CA ALA A 88 -8.69 3.51 8.34
C ALA A 88 -9.73 3.59 9.47
N ALA A 89 -9.30 3.92 10.69
CA ALA A 89 -10.21 4.10 11.82
C ALA A 89 -11.03 5.40 11.70
N ARG A 90 -10.43 6.46 11.15
CA ARG A 90 -11.08 7.77 10.96
C ARG A 90 -12.03 7.80 9.76
N TRP A 91 -11.76 6.96 8.76
CA TRP A 91 -12.54 6.82 7.54
C TRP A 91 -12.95 5.37 7.31
N PRO A 92 -13.85 4.81 8.15
CA PRO A 92 -14.30 3.42 8.01
C PRO A 92 -15.09 3.19 6.71
N ASP A 93 -15.65 4.25 6.14
CA ASP A 93 -16.33 4.24 4.85
C ASP A 93 -15.37 4.78 3.76
N LYS A 94 -14.80 3.88 3.01
CA LYS A 94 -13.89 4.17 1.91
C LYS A 94 -14.52 5.08 0.85
N ALA A 95 -15.82 4.93 0.57
CA ALA A 95 -16.53 5.73 -0.42
C ALA A 95 -16.61 7.19 0.02
N LYS A 96 -16.80 7.46 1.30
CA LYS A 96 -16.78 8.82 1.85
C LYS A 96 -15.41 9.45 1.80
N LEU A 97 -14.34 8.70 2.07
CA LEU A 97 -12.97 9.21 1.89
C LEU A 97 -12.71 9.55 0.41
N ARG A 98 -13.14 8.67 -0.49
CA ARG A 98 -13.04 8.91 -1.93
C ARG A 98 -13.79 10.20 -2.34
N GLU A 99 -15.00 10.39 -1.86
CA GLU A 99 -15.78 11.60 -2.12
C GLU A 99 -15.12 12.86 -1.58
N GLN A 100 -14.53 12.78 -0.38
CA GLN A 100 -13.77 13.86 0.23
C GLN A 100 -12.57 14.27 -0.63
N ILE A 101 -11.85 13.31 -1.21
CA ILE A 101 -10.71 13.60 -2.10
C ILE A 101 -11.21 14.10 -3.46
N TRP A 102 -12.32 13.56 -3.95
CA TRP A 102 -12.91 13.98 -5.21
C TRP A 102 -13.32 15.46 -5.19
N ASP A 103 -14.04 15.86 -4.15
CA ASP A 103 -14.54 17.23 -3.98
C ASP A 103 -14.86 17.55 -2.51
N ALA A 104 -13.86 17.98 -1.78
CA ALA A 104 -13.99 18.37 -0.38
C ALA A 104 -14.98 19.51 -0.14
N SER A 105 -15.25 20.33 -1.17
CA SER A 105 -16.16 21.48 -1.05
C SER A 105 -17.62 21.07 -0.84
N LYS A 106 -17.98 19.82 -1.15
CA LYS A 106 -19.32 19.30 -0.86
C LYS A 106 -19.61 19.20 0.64
N ALA A 107 -18.59 18.80 1.43
CA ALA A 107 -18.68 18.69 2.88
C ALA A 107 -18.36 20.03 3.58
N ASN A 108 -17.42 20.79 3.05
CA ASN A 108 -17.01 22.08 3.57
C ASN A 108 -16.82 23.09 2.44
N PRO A 109 -17.80 23.97 2.18
CA PRO A 109 -17.70 24.98 1.09
C PRO A 109 -16.51 25.95 1.24
N ASN A 110 -15.98 26.10 2.45
CA ASN A 110 -14.85 26.99 2.74
C ASN A 110 -13.49 26.25 2.74
N THR A 111 -13.44 25.01 2.26
CA THR A 111 -12.21 24.25 2.20
C THR A 111 -11.21 24.87 1.23
N VAL A 112 -9.92 24.80 1.57
CA VAL A 112 -8.81 25.11 0.65
C VAL A 112 -8.26 23.85 -0.03
N MET A 113 -8.77 22.65 0.33
CA MET A 113 -8.39 21.41 -0.33
C MET A 113 -8.88 21.41 -1.78
N PRO A 114 -8.00 21.19 -2.77
CA PRO A 114 -8.42 21.18 -4.17
C PRO A 114 -9.46 20.10 -4.46
N PRO A 115 -10.46 20.35 -5.32
CA PRO A 115 -11.41 19.35 -5.75
C PRO A 115 -10.80 18.47 -6.85
N PHE A 116 -9.93 17.53 -6.48
CA PHE A 116 -9.05 16.77 -7.35
C PHE A 116 -9.77 16.05 -8.49
N GLY A 117 -10.93 15.46 -8.21
CA GLY A 117 -11.72 14.77 -9.24
C GLY A 117 -12.57 15.72 -10.06
N ARG A 118 -13.29 16.66 -9.42
CA ARG A 118 -14.19 17.59 -10.11
C ARG A 118 -13.44 18.48 -11.11
N HIS A 119 -12.22 18.91 -10.78
CA HIS A 119 -11.40 19.72 -11.67
C HIS A 119 -10.43 18.89 -12.51
N GLN A 120 -10.56 17.55 -12.50
CA GLN A 120 -9.72 16.63 -13.30
C GLN A 120 -8.22 16.81 -13.05
N ILE A 121 -7.84 17.21 -11.82
CA ILE A 121 -6.43 17.29 -11.40
C ILE A 121 -5.86 15.88 -11.30
N LEU A 122 -6.67 14.94 -10.81
CA LEU A 122 -6.39 13.50 -10.76
C LEU A 122 -7.49 12.75 -11.52
N SER A 123 -7.13 11.67 -12.20
CA SER A 123 -8.08 10.74 -12.77
C SER A 123 -8.82 9.96 -11.68
N ALA A 124 -9.93 9.32 -12.02
CA ALA A 124 -10.68 8.47 -11.10
C ALA A 124 -9.81 7.31 -10.56
N ASP A 125 -9.00 6.68 -11.42
CA ASP A 125 -8.08 5.61 -11.05
C ASP A 125 -6.97 6.08 -10.09
N GLU A 126 -6.41 7.26 -10.33
CA GLU A 126 -5.43 7.87 -9.41
C GLU A 126 -6.05 8.17 -8.04
N ILE A 127 -7.27 8.68 -8.01
CA ILE A 127 -7.99 8.93 -6.74
C ILE A 127 -8.24 7.61 -6.01
N ASP A 128 -8.65 6.55 -6.71
CA ASP A 128 -8.87 5.24 -6.09
C ASP A 128 -7.58 4.70 -5.45
N LYS A 129 -6.44 4.84 -6.12
CA LYS A 129 -5.13 4.49 -5.59
C LYS A 129 -4.70 5.37 -4.40
N VAL A 130 -4.96 6.67 -4.46
CA VAL A 130 -4.72 7.60 -3.34
C VAL A 130 -5.53 7.19 -2.11
N VAL A 131 -6.79 6.77 -2.29
CA VAL A 131 -7.63 6.26 -1.20
C VAL A 131 -7.01 5.03 -0.55
N GLU A 132 -6.50 4.06 -1.35
CA GLU A 132 -5.83 2.87 -0.80
C GLU A 132 -4.60 3.25 0.02
N PHE A 133 -3.77 4.17 -0.49
CA PHE A 133 -2.60 4.65 0.24
C PHE A 133 -3.00 5.35 1.53
N VAL A 134 -3.95 6.28 1.50
CA VAL A 134 -4.37 7.04 2.68
C VAL A 134 -4.92 6.11 3.76
N LEU A 135 -5.72 5.10 3.40
CA LEU A 135 -6.24 4.12 4.35
C LEU A 135 -5.17 3.18 4.93
N SER A 136 -4.00 3.12 4.32
CA SER A 136 -2.87 2.32 4.81
C SER A 136 -2.06 3.01 5.92
N LEU A 137 -2.35 4.27 6.23
CA LEU A 137 -1.64 5.12 7.20
C LEU A 137 -2.31 5.15 8.61
#